data_53c7c41d9894e68ea78f8ec0be693045
#
_entry.id   53c7c41d9894e68ea78f8ec0be693045
#
_cell.length_a   1.000
_cell.length_b   1.000
_cell.length_c   1.000
_cell.angle_alpha   90.00
_cell.angle_beta   90.00
_cell.angle_gamma   90.00
#
_symmetry.space_group_name_H-M   'P 1'
#
loop_
_entity.id
_entity.type
_entity.pdbx_description
1 polymer ?
#
loop_
_entity_poly.entity_id
_entity_poly.type
_entity_poly.pdbx_seq_one_letter_code
_entity_poly.pdbx_strand_id
1 'polypeptide(L)'
;KIINEEVKNPVAERIDSDKLYETIDLSLNQSGMIDDEFKSVLKNVLISTPKTATNLFFNQLFGGRQGKAILGDLLAVLLNNSMYTYKVAGPQVGIEQEIIRQSCNLVGYGSNSNGTFPTGGSMSNYVALIMARDAKDSNCRHNGMSKPLIIYTSKESHYSNAKNASFAGIGRNNIRYIKADLEGRMISTELEAQIKEDIKNGGIPTYVNATAGTTVLGAFDPIDEIAVITEKYN
;
A
#
# COMPACT_ATOMS: atom_id res chain seq x y z
N LYS A 1 1.92 -30.86 7.35
CA LYS A 1 3.20 -31.19 8.01
C LYS A 1 3.98 -29.91 8.33
N ILE A 2 4.25 -29.04 7.32
CA ILE A 2 4.96 -27.77 7.50
C ILE A 2 4.29 -26.90 8.59
N ILE A 3 2.98 -26.68 8.51
CA ILE A 3 2.21 -25.85 9.48
C ILE A 3 2.31 -26.39 10.91
N ASN A 4 2.31 -27.70 11.10
CA ASN A 4 2.36 -28.32 12.43
C ASN A 4 3.77 -28.29 13.04
N GLU A 5 4.81 -28.12 12.23
CA GLU A 5 6.20 -28.04 12.68
C GLU A 5 6.67 -26.60 12.92
N GLU A 6 5.97 -25.60 12.38
CA GLU A 6 6.32 -24.19 12.56
C GLU A 6 6.38 -23.74 14.02
N VAL A 7 5.54 -24.32 14.87
CA VAL A 7 5.49 -23.99 16.32
C VAL A 7 6.68 -24.57 17.08
N LYS A 8 7.35 -25.58 16.53
CA LYS A 8 8.46 -26.29 17.17
C LYS A 8 9.83 -25.72 16.82
N ASN A 9 9.89 -24.87 15.82
CA ASN A 9 11.15 -24.30 15.31
C ASN A 9 11.19 -22.80 15.58
N PRO A 10 12.34 -22.18 15.68
CA PRO A 10 12.48 -20.73 15.80
C PRO A 10 11.74 -20.03 14.63
N VAL A 11 11.22 -18.83 14.89
CA VAL A 11 10.50 -18.00 13.92
C VAL A 11 11.37 -17.71 12.69
N ALA A 12 12.66 -17.50 12.91
CA ALA A 12 13.65 -17.34 11.85
C ALA A 12 14.99 -17.94 12.27
N GLU A 13 15.61 -18.67 11.37
CA GLU A 13 17.03 -18.98 11.41
C GLU A 13 17.73 -17.96 10.53
N ARG A 14 18.49 -17.04 11.16
CA ARG A 14 19.10 -15.94 10.45
C ARG A 14 20.23 -16.43 9.56
N ILE A 15 20.11 -16.21 8.26
CA ILE A 15 21.22 -16.28 7.31
C ILE A 15 21.72 -14.86 7.10
N ASP A 16 23.02 -14.63 7.26
CA ASP A 16 23.62 -13.36 6.92
C ASP A 16 23.53 -13.16 5.39
N SER A 17 23.16 -11.95 4.97
CA SER A 17 22.86 -11.67 3.55
C SER A 17 24.06 -11.90 2.61
N ASP A 18 25.25 -11.71 3.09
CA ASP A 18 26.52 -11.97 2.38
C ASP A 18 26.85 -13.47 2.23
N LYS A 19 26.25 -14.33 3.09
CA LYS A 19 26.40 -15.79 3.07
C LYS A 19 25.22 -16.52 2.41
N LEU A 20 24.23 -15.80 1.91
CA LEU A 20 23.01 -16.40 1.38
C LEU A 20 23.31 -17.41 0.27
N TYR A 21 24.11 -17.02 -0.72
CA TYR A 21 24.46 -17.87 -1.86
C TYR A 21 25.43 -19.02 -1.52
N GLU A 22 26.12 -18.93 -0.40
CA GLU A 22 26.94 -20.05 0.11
C GLU A 22 26.07 -21.07 0.85
N THR A 23 24.97 -20.62 1.44
CA THR A 23 24.08 -21.45 2.27
C THR A 23 23.02 -22.15 1.43
N ILE A 24 22.50 -21.47 0.40
CA ILE A 24 21.45 -22.01 -0.49
C ILE A 24 21.88 -21.74 -1.93
N ASP A 25 21.96 -22.79 -2.74
CA ASP A 25 22.18 -22.61 -4.16
C ASP A 25 20.91 -22.05 -4.84
N LEU A 26 20.98 -20.76 -5.14
CA LEU A 26 19.92 -20.01 -5.85
C LEU A 26 20.33 -19.71 -7.30
N SER A 27 21.37 -20.37 -7.82
CA SER A 27 21.84 -20.13 -9.18
C SER A 27 20.85 -20.62 -10.23
N LEU A 28 20.79 -19.88 -11.34
CA LEU A 28 19.98 -20.27 -12.50
C LEU A 28 20.88 -21.01 -13.51
N ASN A 29 20.71 -22.32 -13.60
CA ASN A 29 21.43 -23.17 -14.54
C ASN A 29 20.65 -23.38 -15.82
N GLN A 30 21.32 -23.40 -16.97
CA GLN A 30 20.67 -23.65 -18.27
C GLN A 30 20.03 -25.03 -18.37
N SER A 31 20.63 -26.05 -17.72
CA SER A 31 20.12 -27.43 -17.68
C SER A 31 18.94 -27.62 -16.71
N GLY A 32 18.63 -26.65 -15.87
CA GLY A 32 17.69 -26.83 -14.75
C GLY A 32 18.26 -27.71 -13.63
N MET A 33 17.44 -28.00 -12.63
CA MET A 33 17.76 -28.89 -11.52
C MET A 33 17.05 -30.24 -11.69
N ILE A 34 17.67 -31.31 -11.28
CA ILE A 34 16.98 -32.62 -11.13
C ILE A 34 16.05 -32.56 -9.92
N ASP A 35 15.02 -33.41 -9.89
CA ASP A 35 13.94 -33.38 -8.87
C ASP A 35 14.44 -33.40 -7.43
N ASP A 36 15.49 -34.16 -7.13
CA ASP A 36 15.98 -34.27 -5.75
C ASP A 36 16.81 -33.06 -5.32
N GLU A 37 17.55 -32.43 -6.23
CA GLU A 37 18.19 -31.13 -5.99
C GLU A 37 17.16 -30.04 -5.77
N PHE A 38 16.14 -29.97 -6.64
CA PHE A 38 15.02 -29.02 -6.48
C PHE A 38 14.32 -29.17 -5.13
N LYS A 39 13.99 -30.39 -4.71
CA LYS A 39 13.39 -30.66 -3.39
C LYS A 39 14.27 -30.19 -2.25
N SER A 40 15.58 -30.40 -2.35
CA SER A 40 16.55 -29.97 -1.34
C SER A 40 16.62 -28.46 -1.24
N VAL A 41 16.75 -27.76 -2.36
CA VAL A 41 16.75 -26.29 -2.40
C VAL A 41 15.44 -25.73 -1.85
N LEU A 42 14.29 -26.25 -2.30
CA LEU A 42 12.97 -25.84 -1.82
C LEU A 42 12.83 -26.02 -0.31
N LYS A 43 13.30 -27.15 0.24
CA LYS A 43 13.30 -27.39 1.69
C LYS A 43 14.17 -26.38 2.43
N ASN A 44 15.35 -26.07 1.93
CA ASN A 44 16.25 -25.10 2.55
C ASN A 44 15.64 -23.69 2.52
N VAL A 45 15.05 -23.27 1.40
CA VAL A 45 14.32 -22.00 1.29
C VAL A 45 13.18 -21.93 2.33
N LEU A 46 12.36 -22.99 2.44
CA LEU A 46 11.23 -23.04 3.39
C LEU A 46 11.70 -22.97 4.86
N ILE A 47 12.78 -23.63 5.21
CA ILE A 47 13.30 -23.65 6.58
C ILE A 47 13.89 -22.29 6.94
N SER A 48 14.64 -21.69 6.02
CA SER A 48 15.36 -20.43 6.24
C SER A 48 14.46 -19.18 6.12
N THR A 49 13.28 -19.30 5.51
CA THR A 49 12.33 -18.20 5.41
C THR A 49 11.68 -17.89 6.77
N PRO A 50 11.66 -16.63 7.25
CA PRO A 50 10.98 -16.25 8.47
C PRO A 50 9.50 -16.65 8.48
N LYS A 51 9.06 -17.26 9.58
CA LYS A 51 7.70 -17.79 9.74
C LYS A 51 6.77 -16.73 10.30
N THR A 52 6.45 -15.73 9.50
CA THR A 52 5.68 -14.54 9.89
C THR A 52 4.21 -14.82 10.23
N ALA A 53 3.71 -16.02 9.89
CA ALA A 53 2.32 -16.40 10.12
C ALA A 53 2.10 -17.24 11.39
N THR A 54 3.14 -17.45 12.20
CA THR A 54 3.04 -18.20 13.47
C THR A 54 2.62 -17.30 14.62
N ASN A 55 2.06 -17.90 15.67
CA ASN A 55 1.73 -17.21 16.93
C ASN A 55 2.95 -16.68 17.69
N LEU A 56 4.15 -17.03 17.27
CA LEU A 56 5.42 -16.57 17.86
C LEU A 56 5.98 -15.33 17.18
N PHE A 57 5.37 -14.88 16.07
CA PHE A 57 5.78 -13.68 15.35
C PHE A 57 4.88 -12.50 15.70
N PHE A 58 5.43 -11.55 16.46
CA PHE A 58 4.70 -10.36 16.89
C PHE A 58 5.11 -9.15 16.05
N ASN A 59 4.22 -8.74 15.14
CA ASN A 59 4.41 -7.56 14.33
C ASN A 59 3.04 -7.00 13.90
N GLN A 60 2.85 -5.69 14.01
CA GLN A 60 1.59 -5.03 13.69
C GLN A 60 1.19 -5.09 12.20
N LEU A 61 2.11 -5.40 11.32
CA LEU A 61 1.87 -5.42 9.87
C LEU A 61 1.41 -6.79 9.34
N PHE A 62 1.43 -7.83 10.17
CA PHE A 62 1.14 -9.21 9.76
C PHE A 62 -0.03 -9.78 10.55
N GLY A 63 -1.13 -10.04 9.85
CA GLY A 63 -2.36 -10.59 10.44
C GLY A 63 -2.38 -12.13 10.58
N GLY A 64 -1.32 -12.83 10.20
CA GLY A 64 -1.29 -14.29 10.17
C GLY A 64 -1.96 -14.89 8.94
N ARG A 65 -2.40 -16.15 9.06
CA ARG A 65 -3.04 -16.92 7.97
C ARG A 65 -4.51 -17.19 8.27
N GLN A 66 -5.33 -17.08 7.24
CA GLN A 66 -6.73 -17.48 7.28
C GLN A 66 -6.96 -18.61 6.25
N GLY A 67 -7.49 -19.76 6.69
CA GLY A 67 -7.55 -20.98 5.88
C GLY A 67 -8.32 -20.84 4.57
N LYS A 68 -9.43 -20.09 4.55
CA LYS A 68 -10.20 -19.84 3.32
C LYS A 68 -9.46 -18.92 2.35
N ALA A 69 -8.69 -17.94 2.88
CA ALA A 69 -7.87 -17.07 2.04
C ALA A 69 -6.74 -17.85 1.37
N ILE A 70 -6.08 -18.76 2.10
CA ILE A 70 -5.06 -19.66 1.52
C ILE A 70 -5.64 -20.47 0.36
N LEU A 71 -6.87 -20.99 0.51
CA LEU A 71 -7.53 -21.73 -0.56
C LEU A 71 -7.79 -20.83 -1.78
N GLY A 72 -8.19 -19.58 -1.56
CA GLY A 72 -8.38 -18.59 -2.62
C GLY A 72 -7.11 -18.31 -3.40
N ASP A 73 -5.99 -18.07 -2.68
CA ASP A 73 -4.68 -17.86 -3.31
C ASP A 73 -4.21 -19.09 -4.10
N LEU A 74 -4.41 -20.29 -3.54
CA LEU A 74 -4.09 -21.53 -4.24
C LEU A 74 -4.89 -21.69 -5.53
N LEU A 75 -6.18 -21.37 -5.51
CA LEU A 75 -7.02 -21.39 -6.71
C LEU A 75 -6.54 -20.37 -7.74
N ALA A 76 -6.16 -19.16 -7.33
CA ALA A 76 -5.63 -18.15 -8.23
C ALA A 76 -4.36 -18.63 -8.96
N VAL A 77 -3.45 -19.30 -8.24
CA VAL A 77 -2.24 -19.88 -8.83
C VAL A 77 -2.58 -21.04 -9.79
N LEU A 78 -3.49 -21.93 -9.40
CA LEU A 78 -3.90 -23.08 -10.24
C LEU A 78 -4.63 -22.66 -11.52
N LEU A 79 -5.48 -21.65 -11.43
CA LEU A 79 -6.23 -21.12 -12.58
C LEU A 79 -5.33 -20.30 -13.51
N ASN A 80 -4.33 -19.63 -12.95
CA ASN A 80 -3.38 -18.78 -13.68
C ASN A 80 -4.04 -17.79 -14.65
N ASN A 81 -5.19 -17.23 -14.25
CA ASN A 81 -5.97 -16.33 -15.09
C ASN A 81 -5.48 -14.88 -14.94
N SER A 82 -5.57 -14.13 -16.03
CA SER A 82 -5.35 -12.69 -16.01
C SER A 82 -6.65 -11.95 -15.65
N MET A 83 -6.57 -10.97 -14.75
CA MET A 83 -7.68 -10.07 -14.41
C MET A 83 -7.88 -8.94 -15.43
N TYR A 84 -7.18 -8.98 -16.55
CA TYR A 84 -7.14 -7.92 -17.56
C TYR A 84 -8.52 -7.62 -18.18
N THR A 85 -9.30 -8.64 -18.48
CA THR A 85 -10.67 -8.47 -19.03
C THR A 85 -11.62 -9.51 -18.47
N TYR A 86 -12.91 -9.19 -18.44
CA TYR A 86 -13.97 -10.15 -18.09
C TYR A 86 -13.93 -11.43 -18.95
N LYS A 87 -13.61 -11.32 -20.23
CA LYS A 87 -13.53 -12.46 -21.14
C LYS A 87 -12.50 -13.52 -20.68
N VAL A 88 -11.43 -13.10 -20.02
CA VAL A 88 -10.37 -13.98 -19.52
C VAL A 88 -10.58 -14.34 -18.06
N ALA A 89 -10.92 -13.38 -17.22
CA ALA A 89 -11.05 -13.57 -15.76
C ALA A 89 -12.41 -14.17 -15.35
N GLY A 90 -13.46 -13.96 -16.14
CA GLY A 90 -14.80 -14.48 -15.85
C GLY A 90 -15.33 -14.06 -14.47
N PRO A 91 -15.79 -15.03 -13.64
CA PRO A 91 -16.37 -14.75 -12.32
C PRO A 91 -15.44 -14.03 -11.35
N GLN A 92 -14.12 -14.09 -11.52
CA GLN A 92 -13.18 -13.42 -10.64
C GLN A 92 -13.35 -11.90 -10.67
N VAL A 93 -13.68 -11.31 -11.82
CA VAL A 93 -14.03 -9.88 -11.92
C VAL A 93 -15.27 -9.54 -11.08
N GLY A 94 -16.26 -10.42 -11.11
CA GLY A 94 -17.49 -10.25 -10.29
C GLY A 94 -17.18 -10.29 -8.78
N ILE A 95 -16.26 -11.15 -8.36
CA ILE A 95 -15.79 -11.23 -6.96
C ILE A 95 -15.12 -9.92 -6.56
N GLU A 96 -14.21 -9.42 -7.40
CA GLU A 96 -13.52 -8.14 -7.14
C GLU A 96 -14.52 -6.98 -7.01
N GLN A 97 -15.45 -6.86 -7.94
CA GLN A 97 -16.49 -5.82 -7.93
C GLN A 97 -17.37 -5.89 -6.69
N GLU A 98 -17.76 -7.10 -6.26
CA GLU A 98 -18.56 -7.27 -5.06
C GLU A 98 -17.80 -6.87 -3.79
N ILE A 99 -16.53 -7.22 -3.68
CA ILE A 99 -15.69 -6.81 -2.55
C ILE A 99 -15.54 -5.28 -2.52
N ILE A 100 -15.31 -4.64 -3.67
CA ILE A 100 -15.22 -3.19 -3.79
C ILE A 100 -16.55 -2.55 -3.35
N ARG A 101 -17.67 -3.04 -3.85
CA ARG A 101 -19.01 -2.55 -3.48
C ARG A 101 -19.25 -2.64 -1.97
N GLN A 102 -18.93 -3.78 -1.36
CA GLN A 102 -19.06 -3.97 0.09
C GLN A 102 -18.14 -3.04 0.87
N SER A 103 -16.91 -2.86 0.40
CA SER A 103 -15.95 -1.94 1.01
C SER A 103 -16.42 -0.49 0.95
N CYS A 104 -16.94 -0.05 -0.20
CA CYS A 104 -17.54 1.28 -0.35
C CYS A 104 -18.72 1.49 0.62
N ASN A 105 -19.60 0.52 0.75
CA ASN A 105 -20.72 0.58 1.69
C ASN A 105 -20.25 0.65 3.15
N LEU A 106 -19.21 -0.12 3.50
CA LEU A 106 -18.65 -0.15 4.86
C LEU A 106 -18.09 1.20 5.29
N VAL A 107 -17.46 1.94 4.38
CA VAL A 107 -16.90 3.28 4.65
C VAL A 107 -17.90 4.41 4.38
N GLY A 108 -19.15 4.11 4.05
CA GLY A 108 -20.22 5.09 3.88
C GLY A 108 -20.21 5.83 2.55
N TYR A 109 -19.54 5.33 1.52
CA TYR A 109 -19.56 5.92 0.18
C TYR A 109 -20.91 5.67 -0.51
N GLY A 110 -21.34 6.63 -1.35
CA GLY A 110 -22.59 6.54 -2.10
C GLY A 110 -22.55 5.49 -3.22
N SER A 111 -23.72 5.23 -3.81
CA SER A 111 -23.92 4.18 -4.84
C SER A 111 -23.09 4.38 -6.12
N ASN A 112 -22.60 5.59 -6.39
CA ASN A 112 -21.77 5.90 -7.56
C ASN A 112 -20.27 5.73 -7.28
N SER A 113 -19.90 5.26 -6.09
CA SER A 113 -18.51 4.98 -5.74
C SER A 113 -18.01 3.68 -6.38
N ASN A 114 -16.73 3.64 -6.65
CA ASN A 114 -16.06 2.48 -7.20
C ASN A 114 -14.62 2.41 -6.69
N GLY A 115 -13.88 1.40 -7.08
CA GLY A 115 -12.49 1.20 -6.66
C GLY A 115 -11.75 0.19 -7.50
N THR A 116 -10.53 -0.07 -7.10
CA THR A 116 -9.67 -1.10 -7.69
C THR A 116 -8.68 -1.61 -6.64
N PHE A 117 -8.13 -2.80 -6.87
CA PHE A 117 -7.04 -3.38 -6.07
C PHE A 117 -5.69 -3.18 -6.76
N PRO A 118 -4.92 -2.13 -6.45
CA PRO A 118 -3.57 -1.95 -6.95
C PRO A 118 -2.57 -2.94 -6.33
N THR A 119 -1.36 -2.96 -6.85
CA THR A 119 -0.26 -3.84 -6.42
C THR A 119 0.38 -3.42 -5.09
N GLY A 120 -0.42 -2.94 -4.15
CA GLY A 120 -0.01 -2.56 -2.79
C GLY A 120 -0.36 -1.11 -2.44
N GLY A 121 -0.33 -0.78 -1.14
CA GLY A 121 -0.77 0.51 -0.59
C GLY A 121 -0.03 1.73 -1.17
N SER A 122 1.25 1.59 -1.51
CA SER A 122 1.98 2.69 -2.17
C SER A 122 1.39 3.06 -3.53
N MET A 123 0.94 2.06 -4.30
CA MET A 123 0.26 2.31 -5.58
C MET A 123 -1.15 2.84 -5.36
N SER A 124 -1.86 2.39 -4.31
CA SER A 124 -3.17 2.94 -3.93
C SER A 124 -3.07 4.44 -3.64
N ASN A 125 -2.09 4.84 -2.82
CA ASN A 125 -1.83 6.25 -2.53
C ASN A 125 -1.43 7.04 -3.79
N TYR A 126 -0.68 6.40 -4.72
CA TYR A 126 -0.33 7.02 -6.00
C TYR A 126 -1.55 7.28 -6.87
N VAL A 127 -2.44 6.30 -7.00
CA VAL A 127 -3.69 6.45 -7.77
C VAL A 127 -4.54 7.59 -7.22
N ALA A 128 -4.72 7.65 -5.89
CA ALA A 128 -5.47 8.74 -5.26
C ALA A 128 -4.83 10.12 -5.53
N LEU A 129 -3.51 10.21 -5.43
CA LEU A 129 -2.78 11.45 -5.72
C LEU A 129 -2.92 11.88 -7.19
N ILE A 130 -2.83 10.94 -8.15
CA ILE A 130 -3.01 11.24 -9.57
C ILE A 130 -4.45 11.71 -9.86
N MET A 131 -5.45 11.07 -9.24
CA MET A 131 -6.84 11.50 -9.38
C MET A 131 -7.03 12.93 -8.89
N ALA A 132 -6.48 13.28 -7.72
CA ALA A 132 -6.54 14.63 -7.18
C ALA A 132 -5.80 15.66 -8.08
N ARG A 133 -4.60 15.30 -8.55
CA ARG A 133 -3.82 16.13 -9.48
C ARG A 133 -4.60 16.41 -10.75
N ASP A 134 -5.14 15.38 -11.38
CA ASP A 134 -5.83 15.47 -12.67
C ASP A 134 -7.19 16.19 -12.55
N ALA A 135 -7.85 16.07 -11.40
CA ALA A 135 -9.06 16.84 -11.08
C ALA A 135 -8.74 18.34 -10.93
N LYS A 136 -7.61 18.66 -10.29
CA LYS A 136 -7.20 20.06 -10.06
C LYS A 136 -6.59 20.72 -11.32
N ASP A 137 -5.89 19.94 -12.14
CA ASP A 137 -5.31 20.39 -13.40
C ASP A 137 -5.42 19.32 -14.49
N SER A 138 -6.56 19.31 -15.19
CA SER A 138 -6.85 18.32 -16.24
C SER A 138 -5.86 18.38 -17.43
N ASN A 139 -5.19 19.51 -17.63
CA ASN A 139 -4.22 19.69 -18.71
C ASN A 139 -2.87 19.02 -18.40
N CYS A 140 -2.58 18.73 -17.14
CA CYS A 140 -1.28 18.13 -16.77
C CYS A 140 -1.04 16.77 -17.43
N ARG A 141 -2.10 16.04 -17.78
CA ARG A 141 -2.01 14.75 -18.51
C ARG A 141 -1.48 14.89 -19.94
N HIS A 142 -1.64 16.06 -20.55
CA HIS A 142 -1.25 16.31 -21.94
C HIS A 142 0.01 17.17 -22.05
N ASN A 143 0.12 18.15 -21.16
CA ASN A 143 1.15 19.20 -21.28
C ASN A 143 2.21 19.11 -20.16
N GLY A 144 2.09 18.15 -19.25
CA GLY A 144 2.93 18.10 -18.06
C GLY A 144 2.51 19.11 -16.99
N MET A 145 3.22 19.13 -15.89
CA MET A 145 2.94 20.03 -14.76
C MET A 145 3.38 21.45 -15.06
N SER A 146 2.45 22.40 -14.98
CA SER A 146 2.73 23.83 -15.16
C SER A 146 2.33 24.69 -13.96
N LYS A 147 1.66 24.09 -12.97
CA LYS A 147 1.13 24.78 -11.80
C LYS A 147 1.80 24.31 -10.52
N PRO A 148 1.97 25.16 -9.50
CA PRO A 148 2.53 24.79 -8.20
C PRO A 148 1.51 24.06 -7.34
N LEU A 149 1.19 22.82 -7.70
CA LEU A 149 0.29 21.96 -6.94
C LEU A 149 0.92 21.54 -5.62
N ILE A 150 0.22 21.77 -4.51
CA ILE A 150 0.70 21.48 -3.17
C ILE A 150 -0.09 20.30 -2.57
N ILE A 151 0.63 19.38 -1.95
CA ILE A 151 0.06 18.26 -1.21
C ILE A 151 0.39 18.34 0.27
N TYR A 152 -0.52 17.91 1.11
CA TYR A 152 -0.41 17.96 2.57
C TYR A 152 -0.52 16.56 3.15
N THR A 153 0.32 16.26 4.12
CA THR A 153 0.32 14.97 4.82
C THR A 153 0.88 15.13 6.22
N SER A 154 0.52 14.25 7.14
CA SER A 154 1.14 14.22 8.47
C SER A 154 2.59 13.75 8.38
N LYS A 155 3.43 14.16 9.35
CA LYS A 155 4.78 13.62 9.52
C LYS A 155 4.78 12.13 9.82
N GLU A 156 3.71 11.62 10.42
CA GLU A 156 3.53 10.22 10.79
C GLU A 156 2.93 9.36 9.67
N SER A 157 2.55 9.96 8.56
CA SER A 157 2.01 9.25 7.42
C SER A 157 3.06 8.41 6.68
N HIS A 158 2.59 7.46 5.89
CA HIS A 158 3.45 6.55 5.17
C HIS A 158 4.38 7.26 4.17
N TYR A 159 5.64 6.87 4.12
CA TYR A 159 6.69 7.45 3.27
C TYR A 159 6.39 7.40 1.75
N SER A 160 5.41 6.61 1.32
CA SER A 160 4.99 6.54 -0.09
C SER A 160 4.53 7.89 -0.64
N ASN A 161 3.98 8.78 0.20
CA ASN A 161 3.55 10.11 -0.24
C ASN A 161 4.69 10.90 -0.90
N ALA A 162 5.89 10.86 -0.32
CA ALA A 162 7.06 11.53 -0.88
C ALA A 162 7.52 10.95 -2.22
N LYS A 163 7.49 9.61 -2.33
CA LYS A 163 7.81 8.91 -3.59
C LYS A 163 6.77 9.21 -4.68
N ASN A 164 5.50 9.16 -4.30
CA ASN A 164 4.38 9.39 -5.19
C ASN A 164 4.36 10.82 -5.73
N ALA A 165 4.67 11.82 -4.90
CA ALA A 165 4.82 13.20 -5.37
C ALA A 165 5.91 13.37 -6.42
N SER A 166 7.03 12.64 -6.28
CA SER A 166 8.08 12.60 -7.30
C SER A 166 7.60 11.97 -8.59
N PHE A 167 6.96 10.80 -8.53
CA PHE A 167 6.45 10.07 -9.69
C PHE A 167 5.31 10.81 -10.40
N ALA A 168 4.47 11.53 -9.63
CA ALA A 168 3.38 12.34 -10.18
C ALA A 168 3.86 13.62 -10.88
N GLY A 169 5.16 13.96 -10.83
CA GLY A 169 5.71 15.19 -11.36
C GLY A 169 5.42 16.43 -10.48
N ILE A 170 4.79 16.26 -9.33
CA ILE A 170 4.53 17.37 -8.38
C ILE A 170 5.82 17.82 -7.70
N GLY A 171 6.71 16.86 -7.39
CA GLY A 171 7.96 17.12 -6.72
C GLY A 171 7.86 17.14 -5.20
N ARG A 172 8.92 16.68 -4.53
CA ARG A 172 8.96 16.57 -3.07
C ARG A 172 8.93 17.93 -2.36
N ASN A 173 9.42 18.99 -2.99
CA ASN A 173 9.40 20.33 -2.41
C ASN A 173 7.99 20.92 -2.29
N ASN A 174 7.02 20.33 -2.98
CA ASN A 174 5.61 20.72 -2.93
C ASN A 174 4.78 19.90 -1.93
N ILE A 175 5.46 19.14 -1.07
CA ILE A 175 4.82 18.44 0.05
C ILE A 175 4.93 19.30 1.30
N ARG A 176 3.83 19.43 2.02
CA ARG A 176 3.78 20.02 3.35
C ARG A 176 3.57 18.92 4.40
N TYR A 177 4.55 18.76 5.27
CA TYR A 177 4.47 17.83 6.40
C TYR A 177 3.86 18.56 7.59
N ILE A 178 2.57 18.34 7.80
CA ILE A 178 1.82 18.93 8.90
C ILE A 178 2.25 18.27 10.21
N LYS A 179 2.36 19.08 11.26
CA LYS A 179 2.69 18.59 12.60
C LYS A 179 1.65 17.60 13.10
N ALA A 180 2.11 16.61 13.83
CA ALA A 180 1.27 15.68 14.57
C ALA A 180 1.29 16.03 16.08
N ASP A 181 0.21 15.66 16.77
CA ASP A 181 0.13 15.72 18.22
C ASP A 181 0.92 14.57 18.89
N LEU A 182 0.84 14.48 20.21
CA LEU A 182 1.53 13.44 20.98
C LEU A 182 1.01 12.01 20.71
N GLU A 183 -0.20 11.89 20.14
CA GLU A 183 -0.81 10.64 19.74
C GLU A 183 -0.57 10.29 18.27
N GLY A 184 0.20 11.13 17.58
CA GLY A 184 0.58 10.92 16.18
C GLY A 184 -0.49 11.34 15.16
N ARG A 185 -1.51 12.10 15.57
CA ARG A 185 -2.60 12.59 14.70
C ARG A 185 -2.23 13.95 14.10
N MET A 186 -2.59 14.19 12.85
CA MET A 186 -2.44 15.49 12.19
C MET A 186 -3.16 16.59 12.99
N ILE A 187 -2.50 17.71 13.22
CA ILE A 187 -3.11 18.88 13.86
C ILE A 187 -3.86 19.67 12.79
N SER A 188 -5.20 19.64 12.83
CA SER A 188 -6.07 20.27 11.83
C SER A 188 -5.88 21.78 11.70
N THR A 189 -5.63 22.47 12.81
CA THR A 189 -5.35 23.92 12.82
C THR A 189 -4.03 24.28 12.12
N GLU A 190 -3.01 23.44 12.24
CA GLU A 190 -1.74 23.61 11.52
C GLU A 190 -1.93 23.35 10.02
N LEU A 191 -2.77 22.39 9.64
CA LEU A 191 -3.14 22.15 8.24
C LEU A 191 -3.79 23.40 7.65
N GLU A 192 -4.80 23.96 8.31
CA GLU A 192 -5.49 25.15 7.82
C GLU A 192 -4.56 26.35 7.70
N ALA A 193 -3.69 26.56 8.68
CA ALA A 193 -2.70 27.64 8.66
C ALA A 193 -1.74 27.49 7.48
N GLN A 194 -1.25 26.27 7.22
CA GLN A 194 -0.35 26.00 6.11
C GLN A 194 -1.02 26.17 4.76
N ILE A 195 -2.28 25.75 4.60
CA ILE A 195 -3.06 25.98 3.37
C ILE A 195 -3.19 27.47 3.06
N LYS A 196 -3.54 28.29 4.07
CA LYS A 196 -3.65 29.76 3.93
C LYS A 196 -2.32 30.39 3.48
N GLU A 197 -1.23 29.95 4.06
CA GLU A 197 0.11 30.42 3.71
C GLU A 197 0.48 30.06 2.28
N ASP A 198 0.26 28.80 1.88
CA ASP A 198 0.57 28.35 0.52
C ASP A 198 -0.27 29.09 -0.55
N ILE A 199 -1.56 29.31 -0.29
CA ILE A 199 -2.42 30.11 -1.18
C ILE A 199 -1.88 31.54 -1.32
N LYS A 200 -1.51 32.19 -0.19
CA LYS A 200 -0.91 33.54 -0.22
C LYS A 200 0.35 33.60 -1.04
N ASN A 201 1.13 32.51 -1.08
CA ASN A 201 2.37 32.40 -1.83
C ASN A 201 2.16 31.87 -3.27
N GLY A 202 0.91 31.78 -3.75
CA GLY A 202 0.58 31.36 -5.12
C GLY A 202 0.56 29.85 -5.31
N GLY A 203 0.68 29.06 -4.25
CA GLY A 203 0.51 27.61 -4.26
C GLY A 203 -0.96 27.20 -4.44
N ILE A 204 -1.18 26.07 -5.05
CA ILE A 204 -2.52 25.52 -5.31
C ILE A 204 -2.72 24.28 -4.43
N PRO A 205 -3.50 24.35 -3.33
CA PRO A 205 -3.87 23.19 -2.54
C PRO A 205 -4.54 22.14 -3.44
N THR A 206 -4.08 20.91 -3.40
CA THR A 206 -4.51 19.89 -4.36
C THR A 206 -4.93 18.59 -3.68
N TYR A 207 -4.22 18.18 -2.66
CA TYR A 207 -4.44 16.89 -2.03
C TYR A 207 -4.05 16.92 -0.56
N VAL A 208 -4.93 16.42 0.29
CA VAL A 208 -4.64 16.15 1.70
C VAL A 208 -4.70 14.65 1.93
N ASN A 209 -3.60 14.07 2.41
CA ASN A 209 -3.58 12.68 2.86
C ASN A 209 -3.90 12.61 4.34
N ALA A 210 -5.16 12.35 4.67
CA ALA A 210 -5.59 11.99 6.02
C ALA A 210 -5.46 10.48 6.23
N THR A 211 -4.79 10.05 7.28
CA THR A 211 -4.49 8.64 7.53
C THR A 211 -5.40 8.07 8.62
N ALA A 212 -6.13 7.03 8.30
CA ALA A 212 -6.93 6.25 9.26
C ALA A 212 -6.16 4.99 9.68
N GLY A 213 -5.29 5.13 10.67
CA GLY A 213 -4.36 4.11 11.13
C GLY A 213 -2.98 4.24 10.47
N THR A 214 -2.10 5.09 11.02
CA THR A 214 -0.71 5.22 10.53
C THR A 214 0.03 3.90 10.66
N THR A 215 0.91 3.61 9.71
CA THR A 215 1.61 2.32 9.60
C THR A 215 2.41 1.93 10.85
N VAL A 216 2.96 2.91 11.55
CA VAL A 216 3.81 2.66 12.74
C VAL A 216 3.02 2.79 14.03
N LEU A 217 2.30 3.90 14.21
CA LEU A 217 1.64 4.24 15.46
C LEU A 217 0.17 3.77 15.53
N GLY A 218 -0.46 3.46 14.39
CA GLY A 218 -1.89 3.19 14.33
C GLY A 218 -2.76 4.43 14.60
N ALA A 219 -2.19 5.64 14.53
CA ALA A 219 -2.89 6.89 14.80
C ALA A 219 -3.92 7.20 13.71
N PHE A 220 -5.05 7.78 14.13
CA PHE A 220 -6.14 8.21 13.25
C PHE A 220 -6.19 9.73 13.18
N ASP A 221 -5.96 10.28 12.01
CA ASP A 221 -6.10 11.71 11.78
C ASP A 221 -7.56 12.16 11.98
N PRO A 222 -7.82 13.43 12.40
CA PRO A 222 -9.17 13.94 12.63
C PRO A 222 -9.88 14.20 11.28
N ILE A 223 -10.38 13.15 10.65
CA ILE A 223 -10.91 13.17 9.27
C ILE A 223 -12.05 14.18 9.11
N ASP A 224 -12.96 14.27 10.09
CA ASP A 224 -14.10 15.20 10.03
C ASP A 224 -13.64 16.66 10.01
N GLU A 225 -12.66 17.02 10.85
CA GLU A 225 -12.09 18.37 10.87
C GLU A 225 -11.34 18.68 9.58
N ILE A 226 -10.58 17.72 9.09
CA ILE A 226 -9.85 17.83 7.81
C ILE A 226 -10.83 18.00 6.66
N ALA A 227 -11.93 17.26 6.63
CA ALA A 227 -12.98 17.40 5.62
C ALA A 227 -13.55 18.81 5.58
N VAL A 228 -13.92 19.37 6.72
CA VAL A 228 -14.40 20.77 6.81
C VAL A 228 -13.39 21.77 6.25
N ILE A 229 -12.10 21.58 6.56
CA ILE A 229 -11.03 22.44 6.03
C ILE A 229 -10.90 22.26 4.51
N THR A 230 -10.89 21.04 4.01
CA THR A 230 -10.73 20.79 2.58
C THR A 230 -11.93 21.32 1.77
N GLU A 231 -13.14 21.18 2.25
CA GLU A 231 -14.34 21.77 1.63
C GLU A 231 -14.26 23.31 1.54
N LYS A 232 -13.70 23.97 2.55
CA LYS A 232 -13.55 25.42 2.59
C LYS A 232 -12.56 25.95 1.55
N TYR A 233 -11.53 25.20 1.22
CA TYR A 233 -10.46 25.62 0.31
C TYR A 233 -10.51 24.96 -1.07
N ASN A 234 -11.50 24.09 -1.31
CA ASN A 234 -11.81 23.42 -2.58
C ASN A 234 -10.62 22.65 -3.18
#